data_0d5db2b2d54102d31cb1145743cbb5ca
#
_entry.id   0d5db2b2d54102d31cb1145743cbb5ca
#
_cell.length_a   1.000
_cell.length_b   1.000
_cell.length_c   1.000
_cell.angle_alpha   90.00
_cell.angle_beta   90.00
_cell.angle_gamma   90.00
#
_symmetry.space_group_name_H-M   'P 1'
#
loop_
_entity.id
_entity.type
_entity.pdbx_description
1 polymer ?
#
loop_
_entity_poly.entity_id
_entity_poly.type
_entity_poly.pdbx_seq_one_letter_code
_entity_poly.pdbx_strand_id
1 'polypeptide(L)'
;MTQVSMRDLLQAGAHFGHQTRFWNPKMDQYIFGARNKIHIINLEHTVPAFNDALNTVKRLAEKKNQVMFVGTKRAAGKIIEEHARRCGMPFVRDRKSTRLNSSHLVISYAVFCLKK
;
A
#
# COMPACT_ATOMS: atom_id res chain seq x y z
N MET A 1 16.46 9.92 1.17
CA MET A 1 15.42 8.87 1.20
C MET A 1 16.06 7.51 1.08
N THR A 2 15.68 6.60 1.95
CA THR A 2 16.18 5.22 1.93
C THR A 2 15.60 4.50 0.71
N GLN A 3 16.46 4.02 -0.17
CA GLN A 3 16.02 3.15 -1.26
C GLN A 3 15.71 1.77 -0.68
N VAL A 4 14.60 1.18 -1.11
CA VAL A 4 14.21 -0.16 -0.70
C VAL A 4 14.98 -1.17 -1.56
N SER A 5 15.65 -2.11 -0.91
CA SER A 5 16.37 -3.18 -1.59
C SER A 5 15.49 -4.43 -1.77
N MET A 6 15.85 -5.26 -2.74
CA MET A 6 15.19 -6.56 -2.93
C MET A 6 15.28 -7.44 -1.68
N ARG A 7 16.38 -7.36 -0.94
CA ARG A 7 16.62 -8.11 0.28
C ARG A 7 15.63 -7.73 1.39
N ASP A 8 15.36 -6.43 1.52
CA ASP A 8 14.40 -5.93 2.51
C ASP A 8 12.98 -6.44 2.21
N LEU A 9 12.59 -6.45 0.95
CA LEU A 9 11.30 -6.97 0.52
C LEU A 9 11.18 -8.49 0.75
N LEU A 10 12.25 -9.24 0.51
CA LEU A 10 12.28 -10.67 0.80
C LEU A 10 12.14 -10.96 2.29
N GLN A 11 12.84 -10.21 3.14
CA GLN A 11 12.75 -10.35 4.61
C GLN A 11 11.36 -10.00 5.13
N ALA A 12 10.69 -9.02 4.52
CA ALA A 12 9.33 -8.64 4.85
C ALA A 12 8.26 -9.61 4.34
N GLY A 13 8.64 -10.62 3.53
CA GLY A 13 7.71 -11.56 2.93
C GLY A 13 6.87 -10.98 1.79
N ALA A 14 7.29 -9.87 1.19
CA ALA A 14 6.57 -9.19 0.12
C ALA A 14 6.53 -9.98 -1.21
N HIS A 15 7.34 -11.03 -1.32
CA HIS A 15 7.37 -11.91 -2.48
C HIS A 15 6.26 -12.98 -2.49
N PHE A 16 5.57 -13.19 -1.39
CA PHE A 16 4.47 -14.16 -1.31
C PHE A 16 3.20 -13.61 -1.96
N GLY A 17 2.72 -14.31 -2.97
CA GLY A 17 1.46 -14.02 -3.63
C GLY A 17 0.31 -14.91 -3.17
N HIS A 18 -0.70 -15.05 -4.00
CA HIS A 18 -1.84 -15.91 -3.75
C HIS A 18 -1.52 -17.39 -4.03
N GLN A 19 -2.37 -18.28 -3.52
CA GLN A 19 -2.33 -19.69 -3.92
C GLN A 19 -2.56 -19.81 -5.42
N THR A 20 -1.91 -20.80 -6.06
CA THR A 20 -1.94 -20.97 -7.52
C THR A 20 -3.35 -21.11 -8.10
N ARG A 21 -4.28 -21.65 -7.34
CA ARG A 21 -5.69 -21.82 -7.78
C ARG A 21 -6.51 -20.52 -7.82
N PHE A 22 -6.07 -19.48 -7.13
CA PHE A 22 -6.78 -18.19 -7.01
C PHE A 22 -6.12 -17.04 -7.80
N TRP A 23 -5.16 -17.34 -8.62
CA TRP A 23 -4.44 -16.33 -9.36
C TRP A 23 -5.24 -15.71 -10.49
N ASN A 24 -4.86 -14.51 -10.91
CA ASN A 24 -5.40 -13.86 -12.09
C ASN A 24 -4.37 -13.98 -13.22
N PRO A 25 -4.71 -14.57 -14.38
CA PRO A 25 -3.79 -14.72 -15.50
C PRO A 25 -3.18 -13.42 -16.01
N LYS A 26 -3.86 -12.29 -15.82
CA LYS A 26 -3.33 -10.96 -16.18
C LYS A 26 -2.07 -10.57 -15.39
N MET A 27 -1.82 -11.22 -14.26
CA MET A 27 -0.65 -10.99 -13.41
C MET A 27 0.55 -11.85 -13.79
N ASP A 28 0.45 -12.68 -14.82
CA ASP A 28 1.49 -13.62 -15.23
C ASP A 28 2.86 -12.93 -15.43
N GLN A 29 2.86 -11.76 -16.05
CA GLN A 29 4.07 -10.97 -16.29
C GLN A 29 4.81 -10.53 -15.00
N TYR A 30 4.12 -10.51 -13.86
CA TYR A 30 4.69 -10.09 -12.57
C TYR A 30 5.01 -11.27 -11.66
N ILE A 31 4.73 -12.49 -12.08
CA ILE A 31 4.94 -13.68 -11.30
C ILE A 31 6.26 -14.34 -11.73
N PHE A 32 7.13 -14.59 -10.76
CA PHE A 32 8.39 -15.30 -10.99
C PHE A 32 8.18 -16.80 -11.18
N GLY A 33 7.29 -17.38 -10.40
CA GLY A 33 7.01 -18.81 -10.44
C GLY A 33 6.08 -19.23 -9.30
N ALA A 34 5.99 -20.52 -9.05
CA ALA A 34 5.21 -21.06 -7.97
C ALA A 34 6.06 -21.99 -7.10
N ARG A 35 5.87 -21.93 -5.79
CA ARG A 35 6.51 -22.80 -4.82
C ARG A 35 5.52 -23.19 -3.75
N ASN A 36 5.42 -24.49 -3.43
CA ASN A 36 4.43 -25.00 -2.46
C ASN A 36 2.99 -24.52 -2.72
N LYS A 37 2.57 -24.52 -3.98
CA LYS A 37 1.24 -24.06 -4.43
C LYS A 37 0.95 -22.58 -4.15
N ILE A 38 1.97 -21.78 -3.95
CA ILE A 38 1.88 -20.33 -3.79
C ILE A 38 2.71 -19.66 -4.88
N HIS A 39 2.12 -18.67 -5.57
CA HIS A 39 2.86 -17.87 -6.54
C HIS A 39 3.86 -16.96 -5.84
N ILE A 40 5.03 -16.82 -6.45
CA ILE A 40 6.08 -15.91 -5.99
C ILE A 40 6.09 -14.70 -6.92
N ILE A 41 5.97 -13.53 -6.34
CA ILE A 41 6.00 -12.26 -7.07
C ILE A 41 7.44 -11.95 -7.47
N ASN A 42 7.64 -11.54 -8.72
CA ASN A 42 8.95 -11.14 -9.22
C ASN A 42 9.33 -9.75 -8.70
N LEU A 43 10.23 -9.71 -7.73
CA LEU A 43 10.68 -8.47 -7.09
C LEU A 43 11.58 -7.62 -8.01
N GLU A 44 12.09 -8.16 -9.09
CA GLU A 44 12.83 -7.38 -10.10
C GLU A 44 11.97 -6.28 -10.74
N HIS A 45 10.67 -6.50 -10.85
CA HIS A 45 9.71 -5.50 -11.28
C HIS A 45 9.22 -4.61 -10.12
N THR A 46 9.13 -5.18 -8.93
CA THR A 46 8.61 -4.48 -7.74
C THR A 46 9.56 -3.41 -7.23
N VAL A 47 10.85 -3.68 -7.18
CA VAL A 47 11.85 -2.72 -6.64
C VAL A 47 11.89 -1.41 -7.43
N PRO A 48 12.02 -1.42 -8.78
CA PRO A 48 11.98 -0.17 -9.55
C PRO A 48 10.66 0.57 -9.41
N ALA A 49 9.53 -0.14 -9.48
CA ALA A 49 8.20 0.47 -9.34
C ALA A 49 7.99 1.10 -7.96
N PHE A 50 8.51 0.47 -6.91
CA PHE A 50 8.46 1.00 -5.55
C PHE A 50 9.27 2.30 -5.41
N ASN A 51 10.47 2.32 -5.96
CA ASN A 51 11.33 3.51 -5.93
C ASN A 51 10.71 4.67 -6.74
N ASP A 52 10.08 4.38 -7.88
CA ASP A 52 9.35 5.39 -8.66
C ASP A 52 8.14 5.94 -7.88
N ALA A 53 7.42 5.08 -7.17
CA ALA A 53 6.33 5.50 -6.28
C ALA A 53 6.83 6.42 -5.16
N LEU A 54 7.95 6.08 -4.52
CA LEU A 54 8.57 6.92 -3.49
C LEU A 54 8.96 8.30 -4.04
N ASN A 55 9.55 8.36 -5.22
CA ASN A 55 9.90 9.63 -5.87
C ASN A 55 8.67 10.46 -6.21
N THR A 56 7.59 9.81 -6.63
CA THR A 56 6.31 10.49 -6.91
C THR A 56 5.70 11.08 -5.63
N VAL A 57 5.66 10.30 -4.56
CA VAL A 57 5.16 10.79 -3.26
C VAL A 57 6.03 11.92 -2.73
N LYS A 58 7.35 11.83 -2.88
CA LYS A 58 8.27 12.91 -2.49
C LYS A 58 7.93 14.22 -3.21
N ARG A 59 7.76 14.20 -4.54
CA ARG A 59 7.38 15.38 -5.32
C ARG A 59 6.03 15.97 -4.90
N LEU A 60 5.07 15.12 -4.54
CA LEU A 60 3.77 15.58 -4.02
C LEU A 60 3.91 16.24 -2.65
N ALA A 61 4.73 15.68 -1.78
CA ALA A 61 5.00 16.23 -0.45
C ALA A 61 5.75 17.58 -0.53
N GLU A 62 6.71 17.73 -1.44
CA GLU A 62 7.41 18.99 -1.69
C GLU A 62 6.45 20.12 -2.12
N LYS A 63 5.41 19.78 -2.85
CA LYS A 63 4.33 20.72 -3.24
C LYS A 63 3.30 20.95 -2.14
N LYS A 64 3.51 20.42 -0.94
CA LYS A 64 2.58 20.47 0.21
C LYS A 64 1.20 19.84 -0.08
N ASN A 65 1.14 18.91 -1.03
CA ASN A 65 -0.08 18.16 -1.31
C ASN A 65 -0.33 17.13 -0.21
N GLN A 66 -1.59 16.82 0.01
CA GLN A 66 -1.97 15.77 0.95
C GLN A 66 -2.17 14.44 0.22
N VAL A 67 -1.70 13.38 0.85
CA VAL A 67 -1.84 12.00 0.37
C VAL A 67 -2.70 11.24 1.35
N MET A 68 -3.82 10.70 0.88
CA MET A 68 -4.68 9.87 1.72
C MET A 68 -4.22 8.41 1.63
N PHE A 69 -3.93 7.83 2.79
CA PHE A 69 -3.59 6.42 2.90
C PHE A 69 -4.85 5.58 3.08
N VAL A 70 -5.00 4.54 2.28
CA VAL A 70 -6.13 3.61 2.35
C VAL A 70 -5.61 2.20 2.61
N GLY A 71 -5.97 1.64 3.74
CA GLY A 71 -5.60 0.30 4.12
C GLY A 71 -6.77 -0.43 4.79
N THR A 72 -7.73 -0.86 4.00
CA THR A 72 -8.94 -1.53 4.49
C THR A 72 -8.74 -3.00 4.82
N LYS A 73 -7.64 -3.59 4.42
CA LYS A 73 -7.28 -4.95 4.79
C LYS A 73 -6.91 -5.00 6.27
N ARG A 74 -7.41 -6.01 6.99
CA ARG A 74 -7.18 -6.16 8.43
C ARG A 74 -5.69 -6.14 8.82
N ALA A 75 -4.84 -6.80 8.03
CA ALA A 75 -3.40 -6.85 8.26
C ALA A 75 -2.70 -5.49 8.07
N ALA A 76 -3.24 -4.63 7.19
CA ALA A 76 -2.64 -3.34 6.86
C ALA A 76 -3.16 -2.18 7.72
N GLY A 77 -4.38 -2.28 8.25
CA GLY A 77 -5.09 -1.16 8.86
C GLY A 77 -4.31 -0.46 9.98
N LYS A 78 -3.77 -1.23 10.92
CA LYS A 78 -3.01 -0.67 12.06
C LYS A 78 -1.71 -0.01 11.62
N ILE A 79 -1.00 -0.61 10.67
CA ILE A 79 0.25 -0.09 10.13
C ILE A 79 0.01 1.21 9.37
N ILE A 80 -1.02 1.27 8.55
CA ILE A 80 -1.43 2.47 7.81
C ILE A 80 -1.79 3.60 8.76
N GLU A 81 -2.57 3.32 9.81
CA GLU A 81 -2.93 4.31 10.82
C GLU A 81 -1.69 4.91 11.50
N GLU A 82 -0.79 4.07 11.97
CA GLU A 82 0.44 4.49 12.66
C GLU A 82 1.30 5.40 11.77
N HIS A 83 1.59 4.96 10.55
CA HIS A 83 2.44 5.71 9.64
C HIS A 83 1.77 6.98 9.11
N ALA A 84 0.47 6.97 8.85
CA ALA A 84 -0.26 8.16 8.44
C ALA A 84 -0.32 9.23 9.55
N ARG A 85 -0.53 8.82 10.79
CA ARG A 85 -0.48 9.73 11.94
C ARG A 85 0.90 10.34 12.14
N ARG A 86 1.94 9.56 11.96
CA ARG A 86 3.32 10.04 12.08
C ARG A 86 3.64 11.18 11.11
N CYS A 87 3.14 11.13 9.89
CA CYS A 87 3.35 12.18 8.89
C CYS A 87 2.21 13.21 8.81
N GLY A 88 1.18 13.09 9.65
CA GLY A 88 0.05 14.02 9.68
C GLY A 88 -0.86 13.95 8.45
N MET A 89 -0.86 12.82 7.73
CA MET A 89 -1.69 12.61 6.55
C MET A 89 -3.01 11.91 6.88
N PRO A 90 -4.09 12.16 6.13
CA PRO A 90 -5.35 11.47 6.32
C PRO A 90 -5.25 9.99 5.95
N PHE A 91 -6.01 9.15 6.63
CA PHE A 91 -6.04 7.71 6.39
C PHE A 91 -7.44 7.12 6.52
N VAL A 92 -7.66 6.01 5.82
CA VAL A 92 -8.84 5.16 5.96
C VAL A 92 -8.37 3.74 6.23
N ARG A 93 -8.75 3.21 7.36
CA ARG A 93 -8.30 1.89 7.80
C ARG A 93 -9.39 0.83 7.79
N ASP A 94 -10.65 1.21 7.93
CA ASP A 94 -11.76 0.27 8.07
C ASP A 94 -12.95 0.65 7.18
N ARG A 95 -13.56 -0.34 6.57
CA ARG A 95 -14.75 -0.17 5.72
C ARG A 95 -15.99 0.25 6.52
N LYS A 96 -16.10 -0.16 7.78
CA LYS A 96 -17.28 0.05 8.62
C LYS A 96 -17.12 1.16 9.67
N SER A 97 -15.92 1.47 10.09
CA SER A 97 -15.68 2.32 11.26
C SER A 97 -15.05 3.66 10.94
N THR A 98 -15.09 4.12 9.71
CA THR A 98 -14.81 5.51 9.40
C THR A 98 -15.68 6.49 10.20
N ARG A 99 -16.81 6.03 10.70
CA ARG A 99 -17.66 6.76 11.64
C ARG A 99 -17.12 6.82 13.07
N LEU A 100 -16.37 5.84 13.52
CA LEU A 100 -15.93 5.68 14.91
C LEU A 100 -14.49 6.15 15.15
N ASN A 101 -13.65 6.17 14.13
CA ASN A 101 -12.28 6.69 14.19
C ASN A 101 -12.21 8.15 13.77
N SER A 102 -13.19 8.89 14.08
CA SER A 102 -13.35 10.24 13.63
C SER A 102 -12.43 11.21 14.35
N SER A 103 -11.29 11.47 13.79
CA SER A 103 -10.97 12.86 13.65
C SER A 103 -11.90 13.40 12.54
N HIS A 104 -12.68 14.42 12.81
CA HIS A 104 -13.57 15.06 11.82
C HIS A 104 -12.89 15.37 10.48
N LEU A 105 -11.58 15.60 10.48
CA LEU A 105 -10.74 15.80 9.29
C LEU A 105 -10.75 14.60 8.35
N VAL A 106 -10.61 13.37 8.84
CA VAL A 106 -10.54 12.15 8.04
C VAL A 106 -11.88 11.88 7.34
N ILE A 107 -13.00 12.07 8.04
CA ILE A 107 -14.35 11.92 7.48
C ILE A 107 -14.60 12.99 6.41
N SER A 108 -14.24 14.23 6.66
CA SER A 108 -14.38 15.33 5.69
C SER A 108 -13.58 15.06 4.42
N TYR A 109 -12.38 14.53 4.53
CA TYR A 109 -11.56 14.16 3.37
C TYR A 109 -12.13 12.96 2.62
N ALA A 110 -12.57 11.91 3.29
CA ALA A 110 -13.20 10.76 2.67
C ALA A 110 -14.47 11.16 1.90
N VAL A 111 -15.32 11.97 2.49
CA VAL A 111 -16.53 12.50 1.83
C VAL A 111 -16.18 13.43 0.66
N PHE A 112 -15.15 14.24 0.79
CA PHE A 112 -14.69 15.13 -0.29
C PHE A 112 -14.12 14.35 -1.49
N CYS A 113 -13.35 13.30 -1.25
CA CYS A 113 -12.83 12.42 -2.31
C CYS A 113 -13.94 11.62 -3.02
N LEU A 114 -15.01 11.25 -2.31
CA LEU A 114 -16.15 10.53 -2.88
C LEU A 114 -17.11 11.44 -3.69
N LYS A 115 -17.07 12.73 -3.48
CA LYS A 115 -17.92 13.71 -4.20
C LYS A 115 -17.29 14.26 -5.49
N LYS A 116 -16.05 13.92 -5.76
CA LYS A 116 -15.39 14.23 -7.02
C LYS A 116 -15.44 13.06 -7.99
#